data_b08ce0bc5af8a057951fbc0d00a43af8
#
_entry.id   b08ce0bc5af8a057951fbc0d00a43af8
#
_cell.length_a   1.000
_cell.length_b   1.000
_cell.length_c   1.000
_cell.angle_alpha   90.00
_cell.angle_beta   90.00
_cell.angle_gamma   90.00
#
_symmetry.space_group_name_H-M   'P 1'
#
loop_
_entity.id
_entity.type
_entity.pdbx_description
1 polymer ?
#
loop_
_entity_poly.entity_id
_entity_poly.type
_entity_poly.pdbx_seq_one_letter_code
_entity_poly.pdbx_strand_id
1 'polypeptide(L)'
;RLVEDIHIYAEYYCAMALGKESDKSLATAFQDLRELKVDVAYPFLLALYHDYKNGVLSHEDFLSIIRLIESYVFRRAVCAIPTNSLNKTFATFYKVINKEKYLESIQVHFMNLPSYRRFPNDDEFKRELKVRDLYNFRSRSYWLRRLENDKRRERVEEFTIEHIMPQNENLSAKWREELGSDWQRIHKELLHTLGNLTLTRYNSRYSDRPFAEKRDIEDGFKHSPLYLN
;
A
#
# COMPACT_ATOMS: atom_id res chain seq x y z
N ARG A 1 27.69 -27.43 3.18
CA ARG A 1 27.60 -26.27 2.28
C ARG A 1 26.18 -26.09 1.74
N LEU A 2 25.59 -27.01 0.93
CA LEU A 2 24.24 -26.83 0.39
C LEU A 2 23.17 -26.72 1.49
N VAL A 3 23.22 -27.54 2.52
CA VAL A 3 22.29 -27.53 3.65
C VAL A 3 22.43 -26.22 4.47
N GLU A 4 23.63 -25.75 4.64
CA GLU A 4 23.91 -24.45 5.32
C GLU A 4 23.34 -23.29 4.51
N ASP A 5 23.54 -23.27 3.19
CA ASP A 5 22.99 -22.24 2.31
C ASP A 5 21.45 -22.25 2.39
N ILE A 6 20.82 -23.42 2.31
CA ILE A 6 19.35 -23.56 2.45
C ILE A 6 18.89 -23.02 3.81
N HIS A 7 19.61 -23.33 4.90
CA HIS A 7 19.25 -22.86 6.24
C HIS A 7 19.29 -21.33 6.32
N ILE A 8 20.37 -20.71 5.85
CA ILE A 8 20.56 -19.25 5.85
C ILE A 8 19.43 -18.56 5.06
N TYR A 9 19.15 -19.03 3.85
CA TYR A 9 18.08 -18.43 3.03
C TYR A 9 16.67 -18.70 3.59
N ALA A 10 16.47 -19.82 4.28
CA ALA A 10 15.22 -20.09 4.99
C ALA A 10 15.00 -19.11 6.17
N GLU A 11 16.06 -18.75 6.91
CA GLU A 11 15.98 -17.71 7.94
C GLU A 11 15.60 -16.36 7.35
N TYR A 12 16.22 -15.95 6.24
CA TYR A 12 15.87 -14.71 5.54
C TYR A 12 14.41 -14.73 5.06
N TYR A 13 13.98 -15.85 4.50
CA TYR A 13 12.58 -16.01 4.10
C TYR A 13 11.63 -15.90 5.29
N CYS A 14 11.94 -16.51 6.42
CA CYS A 14 11.15 -16.42 7.65
C CYS A 14 11.06 -14.97 8.15
N ALA A 15 12.17 -14.22 8.12
CA ALA A 15 12.19 -12.81 8.50
C ALA A 15 11.23 -11.99 7.62
N MET A 16 11.32 -12.13 6.30
CA MET A 16 10.53 -11.37 5.34
C MET A 16 9.07 -11.83 5.24
N ALA A 17 8.86 -13.14 4.95
CA ALA A 17 7.55 -13.68 4.59
C ALA A 17 6.69 -14.07 5.79
N LEU A 18 7.31 -14.47 6.91
CA LEU A 18 6.61 -14.94 8.11
C LEU A 18 6.64 -13.92 9.27
N GLY A 19 7.16 -12.70 9.02
CA GLY A 19 7.16 -11.63 10.01
C GLY A 19 8.09 -11.83 11.19
N LYS A 20 9.19 -12.60 11.02
CA LYS A 20 10.18 -12.86 12.07
C LYS A 20 11.38 -11.91 12.05
N GLU A 21 11.27 -10.78 11.34
CA GLU A 21 12.30 -9.74 11.34
C GLU A 21 12.38 -9.04 12.69
N SER A 22 13.58 -8.91 13.25
CA SER A 22 13.83 -8.28 14.54
C SER A 22 14.02 -6.75 14.46
N ASP A 23 14.53 -6.25 13.34
CA ASP A 23 14.61 -4.82 13.09
C ASP A 23 13.23 -4.23 12.82
N LYS A 24 12.80 -3.25 13.62
CA LYS A 24 11.45 -2.68 13.55
C LYS A 24 11.15 -2.01 12.22
N SER A 25 12.11 -1.36 11.61
CA SER A 25 11.94 -0.64 10.34
C SER A 25 11.79 -1.60 9.17
N LEU A 26 12.63 -2.62 9.11
CA LEU A 26 12.55 -3.69 8.13
C LEU A 26 11.29 -4.54 8.34
N ALA A 27 10.96 -4.91 9.58
CA ALA A 27 9.74 -5.65 9.91
C ALA A 27 8.49 -4.94 9.39
N THR A 28 8.42 -3.62 9.60
CA THR A 28 7.34 -2.77 9.09
C THR A 28 7.31 -2.75 7.56
N ALA A 29 8.45 -2.60 6.92
CA ALA A 29 8.53 -2.57 5.46
C ALA A 29 8.14 -3.92 4.83
N PHE A 30 8.57 -5.03 5.42
CA PHE A 30 8.16 -6.37 4.99
C PHE A 30 6.68 -6.66 5.25
N GLN A 31 6.11 -6.16 6.35
CA GLN A 31 4.67 -6.24 6.59
C GLN A 31 3.88 -5.55 5.47
N ASP A 32 4.29 -4.35 5.06
CA ASP A 32 3.66 -3.61 3.98
C ASP A 32 3.74 -4.37 2.64
N LEU A 33 4.86 -5.02 2.33
CA LEU A 33 4.98 -5.88 1.15
C LEU A 33 4.09 -7.13 1.23
N ARG A 34 3.98 -7.77 2.39
CA ARG A 34 3.06 -8.92 2.59
C ARG A 34 1.61 -8.52 2.36
N GLU A 35 1.19 -7.36 2.86
CA GLU A 35 -0.16 -6.85 2.64
C GLU A 35 -0.43 -6.53 1.17
N LEU A 36 0.56 -6.02 0.45
CA LEU A 36 0.50 -5.83 -1.00
C LEU A 36 0.57 -7.13 -1.80
N LYS A 37 0.90 -8.27 -1.14
CA LYS A 37 1.03 -9.60 -1.76
C LYS A 37 2.05 -9.62 -2.90
N VAL A 38 3.26 -9.12 -2.62
CA VAL A 38 4.36 -8.96 -3.58
C VAL A 38 5.33 -10.15 -3.53
N ASP A 39 4.81 -11.36 -3.39
CA ASP A 39 5.62 -12.59 -3.23
C ASP A 39 6.61 -12.82 -4.38
N VAL A 40 6.28 -12.33 -5.57
CA VAL A 40 7.15 -12.40 -6.76
C VAL A 40 8.48 -11.63 -6.63
N ALA A 41 8.59 -10.73 -5.64
CA ALA A 41 9.83 -10.02 -5.34
C ALA A 41 10.76 -10.79 -4.39
N TYR A 42 10.29 -11.83 -3.71
CA TYR A 42 11.10 -12.55 -2.71
C TYR A 42 12.41 -13.12 -3.25
N PRO A 43 12.50 -13.75 -4.43
CA PRO A 43 13.78 -14.21 -4.93
C PRO A 43 14.83 -13.09 -5.06
N PHE A 44 14.41 -11.89 -5.48
CA PHE A 44 15.25 -10.71 -5.52
C PHE A 44 15.60 -10.22 -4.12
N LEU A 45 14.60 -10.08 -3.24
CA LEU A 45 14.78 -9.63 -1.86
C LEU A 45 15.67 -10.56 -1.02
N LEU A 46 15.63 -11.88 -1.25
CA LEU A 46 16.52 -12.86 -0.60
C LEU A 46 17.98 -12.57 -0.91
N ALA A 47 18.30 -12.25 -2.17
CA ALA A 47 19.65 -11.90 -2.57
C ALA A 47 20.12 -10.58 -1.92
N LEU A 48 19.23 -9.58 -1.84
CA LEU A 48 19.51 -8.32 -1.14
C LEU A 48 19.71 -8.53 0.36
N TYR A 49 18.88 -9.37 0.97
CA TYR A 49 18.97 -9.68 2.39
C TYR A 49 20.31 -10.35 2.72
N HIS A 50 20.77 -11.24 1.83
CA HIS A 50 22.10 -11.86 1.95
C HIS A 50 23.21 -10.81 1.89
N ASP A 51 23.18 -9.91 0.90
CA ASP A 51 24.16 -8.82 0.79
C ASP A 51 24.10 -7.88 2.01
N TYR A 52 22.92 -7.61 2.56
CA TYR A 52 22.75 -6.85 3.79
C TYR A 52 23.41 -7.55 5.00
N LYS A 53 23.15 -8.84 5.21
CA LYS A 53 23.74 -9.61 6.32
C LYS A 53 25.26 -9.75 6.23
N ASN A 54 25.81 -9.67 5.03
CA ASN A 54 27.26 -9.71 4.80
C ASN A 54 27.92 -8.31 4.75
N GLY A 55 27.19 -7.24 5.08
CA GLY A 55 27.72 -5.88 5.14
C GLY A 55 28.03 -5.25 3.76
N VAL A 56 27.56 -5.86 2.66
CA VAL A 56 27.69 -5.35 1.28
C VAL A 56 26.63 -4.29 0.99
N LEU A 57 25.43 -4.46 1.55
CA LEU A 57 24.33 -3.53 1.45
C LEU A 57 24.05 -2.89 2.81
N SER A 58 23.99 -1.56 2.88
CA SER A 58 23.69 -0.86 4.12
C SER A 58 22.23 -1.09 4.55
N HIS A 59 21.93 -0.97 5.84
CA HIS A 59 20.55 -1.02 6.36
C HIS A 59 19.67 0.05 5.71
N GLU A 60 20.17 1.27 5.57
CA GLU A 60 19.44 2.41 5.01
C GLU A 60 19.07 2.18 3.54
N ASP A 61 20.03 1.72 2.74
CA ASP A 61 19.80 1.41 1.33
C ASP A 61 18.85 0.22 1.17
N PHE A 62 18.99 -0.82 2.01
CA PHE A 62 18.09 -1.97 1.97
C PHE A 62 16.65 -1.57 2.26
N LEU A 63 16.44 -0.79 3.33
CA LEU A 63 15.12 -0.26 3.67
C LEU A 63 14.55 0.60 2.52
N SER A 64 15.38 1.47 1.94
CA SER A 64 15.00 2.34 0.81
C SER A 64 14.61 1.53 -0.42
N ILE A 65 15.30 0.44 -0.71
CA ILE A 65 14.96 -0.46 -1.83
C ILE A 65 13.64 -1.17 -1.58
N ILE A 66 13.38 -1.66 -0.37
CA ILE A 66 12.09 -2.29 -0.02
C ILE A 66 10.95 -1.27 -0.21
N ARG A 67 11.13 -0.03 0.24
CA ARG A 67 10.16 1.06 0.05
C ARG A 67 9.95 1.43 -1.43
N LEU A 68 10.99 1.35 -2.22
CA LEU A 68 10.90 1.59 -3.67
C LEU A 68 10.11 0.48 -4.38
N ILE A 69 10.30 -0.78 -3.98
CA ILE A 69 9.50 -1.92 -4.47
C ILE A 69 8.04 -1.77 -4.07
N GLU A 70 7.77 -1.42 -2.81
CA GLU A 70 6.42 -1.12 -2.31
C GLU A 70 5.73 -0.05 -3.16
N SER A 71 6.39 1.09 -3.36
CA SER A 71 5.89 2.19 -4.18
C SER A 71 5.63 1.77 -5.62
N TYR A 72 6.55 1.05 -6.23
CA TYR A 72 6.43 0.55 -7.60
C TYR A 72 5.18 -0.33 -7.77
N VAL A 73 5.00 -1.31 -6.91
CA VAL A 73 3.89 -2.25 -7.03
C VAL A 73 2.55 -1.57 -6.75
N PHE A 74 2.48 -0.72 -5.73
CA PHE A 74 1.25 0.00 -5.40
C PHE A 74 0.85 0.98 -6.50
N ARG A 75 1.78 1.79 -7.02
CA ARG A 75 1.51 2.71 -8.12
C ARG A 75 1.01 1.99 -9.37
N ARG A 76 1.61 0.85 -9.71
CA ARG A 76 1.15 0.03 -10.85
C ARG A 76 -0.26 -0.49 -10.64
N ALA A 77 -0.59 -0.93 -9.42
CA ALA A 77 -1.95 -1.38 -9.10
C ALA A 77 -2.96 -0.23 -9.27
N VAL A 78 -2.66 0.95 -8.74
CA VAL A 78 -3.51 2.15 -8.89
C VAL A 78 -3.68 2.54 -10.36
N CYS A 79 -2.61 2.50 -11.15
CA CYS A 79 -2.62 2.82 -12.58
C CYS A 79 -3.12 1.66 -13.47
N ALA A 80 -3.71 0.60 -12.89
CA ALA A 80 -4.21 -0.58 -13.61
C ALA A 80 -3.19 -1.26 -14.54
N ILE A 81 -1.90 -1.20 -14.22
CA ILE A 81 -0.87 -1.87 -15.01
C ILE A 81 -0.84 -3.36 -14.59
N PRO A 82 -0.99 -4.30 -15.54
CA PRO A 82 -1.06 -5.73 -15.23
C PRO A 82 0.14 -6.25 -14.45
N THR A 83 -0.11 -7.19 -13.53
CA THR A 83 0.93 -7.78 -12.64
C THR A 83 1.72 -8.93 -13.29
N ASN A 84 1.27 -9.44 -14.44
CA ASN A 84 1.85 -10.61 -15.11
C ASN A 84 3.34 -10.48 -15.51
N SER A 85 3.86 -9.25 -15.52
CA SER A 85 5.27 -8.98 -15.83
C SER A 85 6.17 -8.82 -14.59
N LEU A 86 5.61 -8.78 -13.37
CA LEU A 86 6.37 -8.48 -12.15
C LEU A 86 7.48 -9.50 -11.88
N ASN A 87 7.19 -10.80 -12.03
CA ASN A 87 8.19 -11.86 -11.85
C ASN A 87 9.39 -11.68 -12.80
N LYS A 88 9.13 -11.41 -14.07
CA LYS A 88 10.18 -11.15 -15.06
C LYS A 88 10.94 -9.85 -14.78
N THR A 89 10.24 -8.85 -14.25
CA THR A 89 10.84 -7.57 -13.85
C THR A 89 11.83 -7.79 -12.72
N PHE A 90 11.40 -8.39 -11.61
CA PHE A 90 12.29 -8.62 -10.46
C PHE A 90 13.45 -9.57 -10.78
N ALA A 91 13.27 -10.55 -11.65
CA ALA A 91 14.35 -11.44 -12.08
C ALA A 91 15.49 -10.72 -12.84
N THR A 92 15.23 -9.53 -13.39
CA THR A 92 16.27 -8.74 -14.10
C THR A 92 17.11 -7.86 -13.18
N PHE A 93 16.59 -7.49 -12.01
CA PHE A 93 17.23 -6.53 -11.12
C PHE A 93 18.60 -6.93 -10.64
N TYR A 94 18.76 -8.19 -10.19
CA TYR A 94 20.04 -8.66 -9.64
C TYR A 94 21.20 -8.55 -10.63
N LYS A 95 20.91 -8.61 -11.94
CA LYS A 95 21.91 -8.51 -13.00
C LYS A 95 22.47 -7.12 -13.23
N VAL A 96 21.79 -6.09 -12.73
CA VAL A 96 22.13 -4.67 -12.98
C VAL A 96 22.66 -3.97 -11.73
N ILE A 97 22.74 -4.68 -10.61
CA ILE A 97 23.24 -4.12 -9.34
C ILE A 97 24.72 -3.77 -9.48
N ASN A 98 25.05 -2.52 -9.20
CA ASN A 98 26.39 -2.08 -8.87
C ASN A 98 26.53 -2.00 -7.35
N LYS A 99 27.35 -2.88 -6.76
CA LYS A 99 27.50 -2.96 -5.29
C LYS A 99 28.14 -1.72 -4.66
N GLU A 100 28.88 -0.91 -5.42
CA GLU A 100 29.43 0.37 -4.97
C GLU A 100 28.39 1.50 -4.96
N LYS A 101 27.31 1.36 -5.76
CA LYS A 101 26.20 2.30 -5.91
C LYS A 101 24.88 1.55 -5.88
N TYR A 102 24.65 0.84 -4.81
CA TYR A 102 23.62 -0.19 -4.73
C TYR A 102 22.22 0.38 -5.00
N LEU A 103 21.77 1.32 -4.18
CA LEU A 103 20.47 1.96 -4.31
C LEU A 103 20.33 2.70 -5.64
N GLU A 104 21.33 3.49 -6.03
CA GLU A 104 21.32 4.27 -7.28
C GLU A 104 21.14 3.36 -8.50
N SER A 105 21.85 2.23 -8.57
CA SER A 105 21.74 1.30 -9.69
C SER A 105 20.33 0.70 -9.82
N ILE A 106 19.66 0.42 -8.71
CA ILE A 106 18.27 -0.07 -8.68
C ILE A 106 17.30 1.04 -9.11
N GLN A 107 17.48 2.26 -8.62
CA GLN A 107 16.66 3.42 -9.01
C GLN A 107 16.74 3.67 -10.51
N VAL A 108 17.95 3.71 -11.06
CA VAL A 108 18.18 3.88 -12.50
C VAL A 108 17.51 2.75 -13.30
N HIS A 109 17.58 1.51 -12.82
CA HIS A 109 16.92 0.40 -13.49
C HIS A 109 15.38 0.55 -13.50
N PHE A 110 14.78 0.96 -12.38
CA PHE A 110 13.33 1.25 -12.33
C PHE A 110 12.92 2.34 -13.33
N MET A 111 13.72 3.40 -13.45
CA MET A 111 13.45 4.51 -14.38
C MET A 111 13.53 4.10 -15.85
N ASN A 112 14.38 3.11 -16.17
CA ASN A 112 14.59 2.62 -17.53
C ASN A 112 13.73 1.41 -17.91
N LEU A 113 12.78 1.00 -17.06
CA LEU A 113 11.89 -0.10 -17.39
C LEU A 113 11.01 0.23 -18.62
N PRO A 114 10.82 -0.72 -19.56
CA PRO A 114 9.99 -0.51 -20.75
C PRO A 114 8.54 -0.20 -20.39
N SER A 115 7.80 0.41 -21.32
CA SER A 115 6.45 0.98 -21.10
C SER A 115 5.47 0.09 -20.32
N TYR A 116 5.39 -1.18 -20.64
CA TYR A 116 4.49 -2.13 -19.94
C TYR A 116 4.98 -2.58 -18.55
N ARG A 117 6.24 -2.24 -18.21
CA ARG A 117 6.83 -2.46 -16.88
C ARG A 117 7.14 -1.16 -16.15
N ARG A 118 6.85 -0.02 -16.77
CA ARG A 118 7.24 1.30 -16.26
C ARG A 118 6.89 1.51 -14.78
N PHE A 119 7.67 2.34 -14.14
CA PHE A 119 7.33 2.92 -12.85
C PHE A 119 6.40 4.12 -13.11
N PRO A 120 5.14 4.12 -12.66
CA PRO A 120 4.24 5.26 -12.84
C PRO A 120 4.79 6.52 -12.17
N ASN A 121 4.81 7.63 -12.91
CA ASN A 121 5.22 8.92 -12.37
C ASN A 121 4.15 9.51 -11.43
N ASP A 122 4.48 10.59 -10.74
CA ASP A 122 3.61 11.21 -9.74
C ASP A 122 2.30 11.73 -10.31
N ASP A 123 2.35 12.35 -11.51
CA ASP A 123 1.17 12.94 -12.13
C ASP A 123 0.18 11.87 -12.57
N GLU A 124 0.65 10.81 -13.21
CA GLU A 124 -0.16 9.64 -13.56
C GLU A 124 -0.76 9.02 -12.30
N PHE A 125 0.06 8.74 -11.30
CA PHE A 125 -0.38 8.13 -10.05
C PHE A 125 -1.44 8.97 -9.32
N LYS A 126 -1.21 10.28 -9.16
CA LYS A 126 -2.14 11.19 -8.48
C LYS A 126 -3.47 11.31 -9.23
N ARG A 127 -3.43 11.34 -10.57
CA ARG A 127 -4.65 11.39 -11.38
C ARG A 127 -5.47 10.11 -11.22
N GLU A 128 -4.84 8.95 -11.36
CA GLU A 128 -5.50 7.65 -11.24
C GLU A 128 -6.01 7.39 -9.81
N LEU A 129 -5.25 7.77 -8.79
CA LEU A 129 -5.60 7.57 -7.38
C LEU A 129 -6.93 8.25 -7.01
N LYS A 130 -7.24 9.42 -7.60
CA LYS A 130 -8.47 10.17 -7.32
C LYS A 130 -9.73 9.47 -7.78
N VAL A 131 -9.66 8.67 -8.83
CA VAL A 131 -10.81 8.06 -9.49
C VAL A 131 -10.84 6.54 -9.38
N ARG A 132 -9.79 5.94 -8.88
CA ARG A 132 -9.67 4.49 -8.75
C ARG A 132 -10.62 3.96 -7.68
N ASP A 133 -11.32 2.86 -8.01
CA ASP A 133 -11.98 2.03 -7.01
C ASP A 133 -10.91 1.39 -6.12
N LEU A 134 -10.73 1.95 -4.93
CA LEU A 134 -9.75 1.49 -3.95
C LEU A 134 -10.35 0.54 -2.91
N TYR A 135 -11.67 0.52 -2.76
CA TYR A 135 -12.34 -0.37 -1.83
C TYR A 135 -12.29 -1.83 -2.27
N ASN A 136 -12.42 -2.08 -3.57
CA ASN A 136 -12.38 -3.43 -4.14
C ASN A 136 -10.96 -3.91 -4.47
N PHE A 137 -9.93 -3.16 -4.10
CA PHE A 137 -8.56 -3.65 -4.21
C PHE A 137 -8.31 -4.90 -3.37
N ARG A 138 -7.51 -5.83 -3.89
CA ARG A 138 -7.07 -7.03 -3.16
C ARG A 138 -6.42 -6.71 -1.80
N SER A 139 -5.75 -5.55 -1.69
CA SER A 139 -5.04 -5.07 -0.51
C SER A 139 -5.67 -3.77 0.02
N ARG A 140 -7.01 -3.72 0.08
CA ARG A 140 -7.77 -2.51 0.40
C ARG A 140 -7.43 -1.84 1.74
N SER A 141 -7.06 -2.59 2.75
CA SER A 141 -6.69 -2.04 4.06
C SER A 141 -5.29 -1.41 4.07
N TYR A 142 -4.40 -1.84 3.18
CA TYR A 142 -3.02 -1.40 3.13
C TYR A 142 -2.88 0.12 2.97
N TRP A 143 -3.50 0.69 1.94
CA TRP A 143 -3.25 2.08 1.56
C TRP A 143 -3.85 3.10 2.54
N LEU A 144 -5.04 2.85 3.11
CA LEU A 144 -5.61 3.69 4.16
C LEU A 144 -4.75 3.64 5.43
N ARG A 145 -4.35 2.45 5.84
CA ARG A 145 -3.46 2.27 6.98
C ARG A 145 -2.09 2.93 6.75
N ARG A 146 -1.57 2.86 5.54
CA ARG A 146 -0.32 3.52 5.17
C ARG A 146 -0.44 5.05 5.27
N LEU A 147 -1.54 5.63 4.79
CA LEU A 147 -1.81 7.06 4.90
C LEU A 147 -1.98 7.48 6.37
N GLU A 148 -2.77 6.74 7.15
CA GLU A 148 -2.99 7.02 8.56
C GLU A 148 -1.70 6.99 9.38
N ASN A 149 -0.80 6.05 9.07
CA ASN A 149 0.43 5.83 9.84
C ASN A 149 1.64 6.66 9.34
N ASP A 150 1.51 7.45 8.29
CA ASP A 150 2.64 8.14 7.65
C ASP A 150 3.43 9.04 8.62
N LYS A 151 2.74 9.76 9.52
CA LYS A 151 3.34 10.68 10.48
C LYS A 151 3.20 10.24 11.94
N ARG A 152 2.70 9.03 12.19
CA ARG A 152 2.51 8.53 13.56
C ARG A 152 3.77 7.89 14.11
N ARG A 153 4.02 8.11 15.42
CA ARG A 153 5.06 7.40 16.18
C ARG A 153 4.67 5.95 16.46
N GLU A 154 3.38 5.71 16.73
CA GLU A 154 2.82 4.38 16.99
C GLU A 154 1.81 4.02 15.89
N ARG A 155 1.96 2.82 15.33
CA ARG A 155 1.06 2.34 14.27
C ARG A 155 -0.32 2.06 14.84
N VAL A 156 -1.30 2.39 14.01
CA VAL A 156 -2.70 2.08 14.26
C VAL A 156 -3.08 0.91 13.38
N GLU A 157 -3.48 -0.22 13.96
CA GLU A 157 -3.67 -1.49 13.22
C GLU A 157 -5.11 -2.00 13.18
N GLU A 158 -5.93 -1.69 14.17
CA GLU A 158 -7.26 -2.27 14.33
C GLU A 158 -8.39 -1.33 13.87
N PHE A 159 -8.51 -1.15 12.55
CA PHE A 159 -9.59 -0.36 11.96
C PHE A 159 -10.23 -1.07 10.78
N THR A 160 -11.51 -0.76 10.56
CA THR A 160 -12.26 -1.14 9.37
C THR A 160 -12.43 0.06 8.43
N ILE A 161 -12.66 -0.21 7.16
CA ILE A 161 -12.93 0.85 6.18
C ILE A 161 -14.37 1.28 6.32
N GLU A 162 -14.58 2.58 6.44
CA GLU A 162 -15.88 3.24 6.43
C GLU A 162 -16.08 4.02 5.14
N HIS A 163 -17.30 3.95 4.59
CA HIS A 163 -17.76 4.81 3.53
C HIS A 163 -18.42 6.07 4.13
N ILE A 164 -17.86 7.23 3.86
CA ILE A 164 -18.44 8.50 4.31
C ILE A 164 -19.86 8.64 3.73
N MET A 165 -19.99 8.60 2.41
CA MET A 165 -21.26 8.44 1.70
C MET A 165 -21.62 6.94 1.67
N PRO A 166 -22.81 6.53 2.13
CA PRO A 166 -23.15 5.13 2.36
C PRO A 166 -23.13 4.29 1.07
N GLN A 167 -22.93 2.98 1.23
CA GLN A 167 -22.97 2.02 0.11
C GLN A 167 -24.40 1.73 -0.38
N ASN A 168 -25.42 2.06 0.40
CA ASN A 168 -26.81 1.84 0.03
C ASN A 168 -27.17 2.63 -1.24
N GLU A 169 -27.57 1.95 -2.29
CA GLU A 169 -27.98 2.59 -3.55
C GLU A 169 -29.21 3.48 -3.38
N ASN A 170 -30.06 3.17 -2.37
CA ASN A 170 -31.21 3.98 -1.99
C ASN A 170 -30.82 5.01 -0.94
N LEU A 171 -30.04 6.00 -1.31
CA LEU A 171 -29.65 7.09 -0.40
C LEU A 171 -30.86 7.79 0.22
N SER A 172 -30.75 8.20 1.49
CA SER A 172 -31.76 9.00 2.18
C SER A 172 -32.03 10.31 1.46
N ALA A 173 -33.21 10.91 1.71
CA ALA A 173 -33.57 12.20 1.12
C ALA A 173 -32.51 13.27 1.42
N LYS A 174 -31.94 13.27 2.63
CA LYS A 174 -30.92 14.20 3.06
C LYS A 174 -29.61 14.03 2.27
N TRP A 175 -29.16 12.80 2.02
CA TRP A 175 -28.01 12.54 1.16
C TRP A 175 -28.24 13.01 -0.29
N ARG A 176 -29.47 12.79 -0.83
CA ARG A 176 -29.80 13.23 -2.18
C ARG A 176 -29.83 14.75 -2.30
N GLU A 177 -30.31 15.44 -1.25
CA GLU A 177 -30.28 16.91 -1.18
C GLU A 177 -28.85 17.44 -1.11
N GLU A 178 -28.00 16.87 -0.27
CA GLU A 178 -26.59 17.26 -0.13
C GLU A 178 -25.78 17.05 -1.41
N LEU A 179 -26.04 15.97 -2.15
CA LEU A 179 -25.36 15.64 -3.41
C LEU A 179 -25.97 16.36 -4.63
N GLY A 180 -27.20 16.86 -4.52
CA GLY A 180 -27.89 17.57 -5.60
C GLY A 180 -28.50 16.66 -6.66
N SER A 181 -28.91 17.29 -7.78
CA SER A 181 -29.62 16.59 -8.89
C SER A 181 -28.84 15.41 -9.49
N ASP A 182 -27.51 15.47 -9.44
CA ASP A 182 -26.61 14.47 -10.03
C ASP A 182 -26.22 13.35 -9.04
N TRP A 183 -26.93 13.22 -7.92
CA TRP A 183 -26.56 12.31 -6.82
C TRP A 183 -26.30 10.87 -7.26
N GLN A 184 -27.06 10.34 -8.22
CA GLN A 184 -26.88 8.96 -8.71
C GLN A 184 -25.54 8.78 -9.41
N ARG A 185 -25.16 9.74 -10.26
CA ARG A 185 -23.86 9.74 -10.93
C ARG A 185 -22.72 9.89 -9.94
N ILE A 186 -22.83 10.84 -9.02
CA ILE A 186 -21.85 11.10 -7.95
C ILE A 186 -21.67 9.85 -7.09
N HIS A 187 -22.78 9.23 -6.63
CA HIS A 187 -22.73 8.01 -5.85
C HIS A 187 -22.01 6.88 -6.58
N LYS A 188 -22.39 6.62 -7.84
CA LYS A 188 -21.78 5.56 -8.65
C LYS A 188 -20.30 5.78 -8.92
N GLU A 189 -19.89 7.02 -9.22
CA GLU A 189 -18.52 7.34 -9.61
C GLU A 189 -17.58 7.43 -8.41
N LEU A 190 -18.05 7.95 -7.26
CA LEU A 190 -17.19 8.26 -6.13
C LEU A 190 -17.29 7.28 -4.96
N LEU A 191 -18.27 6.36 -4.96
CA LEU A 191 -18.54 5.47 -3.83
C LEU A 191 -17.29 4.78 -3.27
N HIS A 192 -16.45 4.24 -4.13
CA HIS A 192 -15.28 3.43 -3.76
C HIS A 192 -13.94 4.15 -3.98
N THR A 193 -13.98 5.47 -4.18
CA THR A 193 -12.77 6.29 -4.37
C THR A 193 -12.16 6.76 -3.06
N LEU A 194 -10.91 7.20 -3.10
CA LEU A 194 -10.18 7.72 -1.95
C LEU A 194 -10.96 8.76 -1.15
N GLY A 195 -11.66 9.68 -1.84
CA GLY A 195 -12.37 10.79 -1.19
C GLY A 195 -13.60 10.38 -0.39
N ASN A 196 -14.09 9.15 -0.55
CA ASN A 196 -15.24 8.61 0.18
C ASN A 196 -14.89 7.53 1.18
N LEU A 197 -13.60 7.22 1.37
CA LEU A 197 -13.14 6.13 2.24
C LEU A 197 -12.32 6.67 3.40
N THR A 198 -12.61 6.18 4.59
CA THR A 198 -11.83 6.46 5.79
C THR A 198 -11.72 5.21 6.67
N LEU A 199 -11.07 5.34 7.83
CA LEU A 199 -10.93 4.27 8.81
C LEU A 199 -11.81 4.54 10.04
N THR A 200 -12.37 3.49 10.64
CA THR A 200 -13.13 3.58 11.87
C THR A 200 -13.10 2.28 12.69
N ARG A 201 -13.39 2.40 13.97
CA ARG A 201 -13.73 1.25 14.85
C ARG A 201 -15.25 1.02 14.99
N TYR A 202 -16.06 1.93 14.44
CA TYR A 202 -17.48 2.06 14.77
C TYR A 202 -18.41 2.00 13.55
N ASN A 203 -18.08 1.21 12.53
CA ASN A 203 -18.88 1.09 11.30
C ASN A 203 -20.39 0.91 11.54
N SER A 204 -20.77 0.06 12.49
CA SER A 204 -22.16 -0.19 12.81
C SER A 204 -22.92 1.03 13.34
N ARG A 205 -22.23 2.00 13.92
CA ARG A 205 -22.83 3.25 14.41
C ARG A 205 -23.04 4.27 13.31
N TYR A 206 -22.23 4.22 12.25
CA TYR A 206 -22.33 5.17 11.12
C TYR A 206 -23.45 4.82 10.16
N SER A 207 -23.55 3.54 9.74
CA SER A 207 -24.60 3.06 8.84
C SER A 207 -24.91 4.05 7.70
N ASP A 208 -26.17 4.25 7.36
CA ASP A 208 -26.63 5.16 6.29
C ASP A 208 -26.89 6.61 6.76
N ARG A 209 -26.37 6.99 7.94
CA ARG A 209 -26.59 8.32 8.51
C ARG A 209 -26.05 9.41 7.62
N PRO A 210 -26.69 10.61 7.59
CA PRO A 210 -26.16 11.81 6.94
C PRO A 210 -24.77 12.18 7.46
N PHE A 211 -23.97 12.84 6.64
CA PHE A 211 -22.60 13.19 7.01
C PHE A 211 -22.50 13.97 8.33
N ALA A 212 -23.34 14.98 8.53
CA ALA A 212 -23.34 15.77 9.75
C ALA A 212 -23.57 14.90 11.01
N GLU A 213 -24.42 13.88 10.93
CA GLU A 213 -24.64 12.96 12.03
C GLU A 213 -23.42 12.07 12.24
N LYS A 214 -22.84 11.47 11.19
CA LYS A 214 -21.59 10.67 11.29
C LYS A 214 -20.45 11.45 11.90
N ARG A 215 -20.39 12.74 11.59
CA ARG A 215 -19.36 13.66 12.13
C ARG A 215 -19.55 13.91 13.62
N ASP A 216 -20.78 14.21 14.08
CA ASP A 216 -21.07 14.83 15.38
C ASP A 216 -21.54 13.85 16.45
N ILE A 217 -21.91 12.59 16.13
CA ILE A 217 -22.24 11.56 17.15
C ILE A 217 -21.06 11.30 18.08
N GLU A 218 -21.33 10.75 19.25
CA GLU A 218 -20.32 10.20 20.15
C GLU A 218 -19.46 9.17 19.39
N ASP A 219 -18.14 9.30 19.46
CA ASP A 219 -17.17 8.54 18.65
C ASP A 219 -17.27 8.80 17.12
N GLY A 220 -17.92 9.88 16.71
CA GLY A 220 -18.00 10.32 15.32
C GLY A 220 -16.67 10.85 14.78
N PHE A 221 -16.63 11.23 13.50
CA PHE A 221 -15.40 11.68 12.85
C PHE A 221 -14.72 12.84 13.58
N LYS A 222 -15.50 13.80 14.14
CA LYS A 222 -14.99 14.95 14.89
C LYS A 222 -14.24 14.54 16.16
N HIS A 223 -14.58 13.42 16.76
CA HIS A 223 -14.00 12.92 18.01
C HIS A 223 -13.01 11.78 17.79
N SER A 224 -12.76 11.43 16.53
CA SER A 224 -11.84 10.36 16.16
C SER A 224 -10.39 10.77 16.40
N PRO A 225 -9.53 9.86 16.92
CA PRO A 225 -8.10 10.10 17.04
C PRO A 225 -7.36 9.89 15.71
N LEU A 226 -8.07 9.55 14.63
CA LEU A 226 -7.48 9.28 13.32
C LEU A 226 -7.25 10.56 12.53
N TYR A 227 -6.14 10.60 11.79
CA TYR A 227 -5.81 11.74 10.92
C TYR A 227 -6.68 11.79 9.65
N LEU A 228 -7.23 10.65 9.24
CA LEU A 228 -8.09 10.55 8.06
C LEU A 228 -9.55 10.95 8.31
N ASN A 229 -9.93 11.27 9.56
CA ASN A 229 -11.31 11.64 9.93
C ASN A 229 -11.50 13.11 10.18
#